data_1c30e5971046d3096bd14657ac3c245a
#
_entry.id   1c30e5971046d3096bd14657ac3c245a
#
_cell.length_a   1.000
_cell.length_b   1.000
_cell.length_c   1.000
_cell.angle_alpha   90.00
_cell.angle_beta   90.00
_cell.angle_gamma   90.00
#
_symmetry.space_group_name_H-M   'P 1'
#
loop_
_entity.id
_entity.type
_entity.pdbx_description
1 polymer ?
#
loop_
_entity_poly.entity_id
_entity_poly.type
_entity_poly.pdbx_seq_one_letter_code
_entity_poly.pdbx_strand_id
1 'polypeptide(L)'
;MDITIHSAFLPHDDPEASLAFYRDILGFEVRNDVGYNGMRWLTVGPTDQPGTTSIVLHPPAADPGITDDERRTIAEMMAKGTYAIITLATADLDDTFTRLQAGDVDVVQEPTDQPYGIRDCAIRDPAGNLIRINEVR
;
A
#
# COMPACT_ATOMS: atom_id res chain seq x y z
N MET A 1 -17.77 4.21 23.09
CA MET A 1 -16.50 3.49 23.18
C MET A 1 -15.42 4.31 22.50
N ASP A 2 -14.31 4.51 23.14
CA ASP A 2 -13.23 5.36 22.65
C ASP A 2 -12.17 4.51 21.92
N ILE A 3 -12.50 4.09 20.70
CA ILE A 3 -11.63 3.25 19.86
C ILE A 3 -11.48 3.90 18.50
N THR A 4 -10.24 3.96 18.01
CA THR A 4 -9.91 4.46 16.67
C THR A 4 -9.10 3.41 15.92
N ILE A 5 -8.97 3.58 14.60
CA ILE A 5 -8.09 2.73 13.79
C ILE A 5 -6.69 3.34 13.86
N HIS A 6 -5.76 2.63 14.48
CA HIS A 6 -4.37 3.10 14.62
C HIS A 6 -3.54 2.80 13.38
N SER A 7 -3.62 1.57 12.90
CA SER A 7 -2.87 1.14 11.71
C SER A 7 -3.55 -0.04 11.03
N ALA A 8 -3.25 -0.19 9.75
CA ALA A 8 -3.62 -1.35 8.95
C ALA A 8 -2.33 -1.92 8.33
N PHE A 9 -2.31 -3.20 8.01
CA PHE A 9 -1.12 -3.90 7.58
C PHE A 9 -1.22 -4.32 6.13
N LEU A 10 -0.13 -4.10 5.37
CA LEU A 10 0.07 -4.63 4.03
C LEU A 10 1.38 -5.41 3.99
N PRO A 11 1.43 -6.55 3.29
CA PRO A 11 2.68 -7.30 3.18
C PRO A 11 3.66 -6.62 2.22
N HIS A 12 4.97 -6.79 2.47
CA HIS A 12 6.00 -6.44 1.52
C HIS A 12 7.15 -7.43 1.59
N ASP A 13 7.93 -7.53 0.51
CA ASP A 13 9.06 -8.43 0.41
C ASP A 13 10.39 -7.71 0.14
N ASP A 14 10.33 -6.48 -0.37
CA ASP A 14 11.51 -5.66 -0.66
C ASP A 14 11.34 -4.27 -0.02
N PRO A 15 11.91 -4.05 1.18
CA PRO A 15 11.76 -2.77 1.90
C PRO A 15 12.26 -1.56 1.13
N GLU A 16 13.34 -1.68 0.36
CA GLU A 16 13.86 -0.56 -0.43
C GLU A 16 12.91 -0.19 -1.57
N ALA A 17 12.31 -1.18 -2.22
CA ALA A 17 11.28 -0.94 -3.24
C ALA A 17 10.04 -0.31 -2.61
N SER A 18 9.65 -0.74 -1.41
CA SER A 18 8.54 -0.13 -0.66
C SER A 18 8.80 1.34 -0.36
N LEU A 19 10.00 1.70 0.07
CA LEU A 19 10.38 3.09 0.32
C LEU A 19 10.33 3.93 -0.96
N ALA A 20 10.85 3.39 -2.06
CA ALA A 20 10.80 4.08 -3.35
C ALA A 20 9.36 4.37 -3.78
N PHE A 21 8.44 3.45 -3.51
CA PHE A 21 7.04 3.62 -3.86
C PHE A 21 6.29 4.53 -2.87
N TYR A 22 6.26 4.18 -1.59
CA TYR A 22 5.42 4.90 -0.62
C TYR A 22 5.98 6.26 -0.25
N ARG A 23 7.29 6.37 -0.04
CA ARG A 23 7.93 7.62 0.31
C ARG A 23 8.18 8.50 -0.90
N ASP A 24 8.82 7.95 -1.95
CA ASP A 24 9.32 8.78 -3.05
C ASP A 24 8.26 9.05 -4.12
N ILE A 25 7.40 8.10 -4.45
CA ILE A 25 6.34 8.27 -5.45
C ILE A 25 5.06 8.81 -4.82
N LEU A 26 4.51 8.17 -3.78
CA LEU A 26 3.30 8.63 -3.11
C LEU A 26 3.51 9.85 -2.22
N GLY A 27 4.74 10.13 -1.80
CA GLY A 27 5.03 11.25 -0.93
C GLY A 27 4.62 11.02 0.53
N PHE A 28 4.47 9.77 0.95
CA PHE A 28 4.19 9.45 2.35
C PHE A 28 5.44 9.64 3.21
N GLU A 29 5.24 9.94 4.48
CA GLU A 29 6.32 9.97 5.45
C GLU A 29 6.53 8.59 6.07
N VAL A 30 7.79 8.29 6.42
CA VAL A 30 8.11 7.11 7.22
C VAL A 30 7.95 7.48 8.69
N ARG A 31 7.01 6.83 9.36
CA ARG A 31 6.68 7.07 10.77
C ARG A 31 7.42 6.15 11.71
N ASN A 32 7.82 4.97 11.24
CA ASN A 32 8.63 4.02 11.98
C ASN A 32 9.35 3.08 11.02
N ASP A 33 10.51 2.59 11.43
CA ASP A 33 11.34 1.69 10.63
C ASP A 33 12.08 0.75 11.59
N VAL A 34 11.67 -0.51 11.65
CA VAL A 34 12.19 -1.48 12.60
C VAL A 34 12.68 -2.73 11.86
N GLY A 35 13.93 -3.10 12.12
CA GLY A 35 14.52 -4.33 11.59
C GLY A 35 14.69 -5.38 12.69
N TYR A 36 14.45 -6.66 12.35
CA TYR A 36 14.66 -7.79 13.25
C TYR A 36 14.85 -9.08 12.45
N ASN A 37 15.93 -9.80 12.71
CA ASN A 37 16.23 -11.09 12.07
C ASN A 37 16.18 -11.04 10.54
N GLY A 38 16.73 -10.00 9.92
CA GLY A 38 16.71 -9.83 8.46
C GLY A 38 15.37 -9.38 7.91
N MET A 39 14.36 -9.22 8.74
CA MET A 39 13.05 -8.69 8.38
C MET A 39 12.98 -7.20 8.70
N ARG A 40 12.08 -6.48 8.04
CA ARG A 40 11.93 -5.04 8.24
C ARG A 40 10.47 -4.64 8.18
N TRP A 41 10.05 -3.87 9.18
CA TRP A 41 8.71 -3.29 9.27
C TRP A 41 8.81 -1.80 9.02
N LEU A 42 8.05 -1.30 8.05
CA LEU A 42 8.01 0.12 7.72
C LEU A 42 6.60 0.65 7.98
N THR A 43 6.49 1.67 8.81
CA THR A 43 5.21 2.37 9.04
C THR A 43 5.23 3.66 8.25
N VAL A 44 4.25 3.83 7.37
CA VAL A 44 4.14 4.99 6.48
C VAL A 44 2.74 5.61 6.56
N GLY A 45 2.64 6.86 6.19
CA GLY A 45 1.35 7.56 6.14
C GLY A 45 1.46 8.93 5.50
N PRO A 46 0.30 9.60 5.28
CA PRO A 46 0.28 10.92 4.66
C PRO A 46 1.10 11.96 5.44
N THR A 47 1.83 12.81 4.72
CA THR A 47 2.80 13.74 5.31
C THR A 47 2.14 14.83 6.16
N ASP A 48 1.06 15.42 5.67
CA ASP A 48 0.45 16.58 6.32
C ASP A 48 -0.73 16.21 7.24
N GLN A 49 -0.82 14.96 7.64
CA GLN A 49 -1.93 14.45 8.45
C GLN A 49 -1.42 13.61 9.62
N PRO A 50 -0.68 14.22 10.55
CA PRO A 50 -0.21 13.49 11.74
C PRO A 50 -1.42 13.01 12.55
N GLY A 51 -1.33 11.79 13.08
CA GLY A 51 -2.42 11.18 13.83
C GLY A 51 -3.44 10.43 13.00
N THR A 52 -3.32 10.43 11.66
CA THR A 52 -4.14 9.56 10.81
C THR A 52 -3.66 8.11 10.88
N THR A 53 -4.53 7.19 10.45
CA THR A 53 -4.21 5.77 10.34
C THR A 53 -2.94 5.56 9.51
N SER A 54 -2.02 4.78 10.05
CA SER A 54 -0.78 4.41 9.35
C SER A 54 -0.97 3.09 8.60
N ILE A 55 -0.15 2.90 7.57
CA ILE A 55 0.04 1.59 6.94
C ILE A 55 1.34 1.01 7.48
N VAL A 56 1.29 -0.21 8.01
CA VAL A 56 2.48 -0.96 8.41
C VAL A 56 2.79 -1.96 7.31
N LEU A 57 3.90 -1.76 6.63
CA LEU A 57 4.41 -2.71 5.64
C LEU A 57 5.21 -3.77 6.41
N HIS A 58 4.78 -5.03 6.34
CA HIS A 58 5.35 -6.08 7.16
C HIS A 58 5.78 -7.29 6.32
N PRO A 59 6.78 -8.05 6.80
CA PRO A 59 7.17 -9.29 6.12
C PRO A 59 5.98 -10.24 6.11
N PRO A 60 5.60 -10.80 4.96
CA PRO A 60 4.51 -11.75 4.91
C PRO A 60 4.90 -13.01 5.72
N ALA A 61 3.92 -13.55 6.44
CA ALA A 61 4.11 -14.79 7.19
C ALA A 61 5.21 -14.69 8.27
N ALA A 62 5.37 -13.50 8.87
CA ALA A 62 6.30 -13.31 10.00
C ALA A 62 5.82 -14.02 11.28
N ASP A 63 4.54 -14.35 11.37
CA ASP A 63 3.97 -15.07 12.52
C ASP A 63 4.55 -16.47 12.61
N PRO A 64 5.09 -16.87 13.77
CA PRO A 64 5.66 -18.22 13.94
C PRO A 64 4.63 -19.35 13.82
N GLY A 65 3.33 -19.05 13.92
CA GLY A 65 2.27 -20.03 13.71
C GLY A 65 1.99 -20.38 12.24
N ILE A 66 2.63 -19.69 11.29
CA ILE A 66 2.40 -19.91 9.86
C ILE A 66 3.33 -21.01 9.36
N THR A 67 2.78 -22.00 8.66
CA THR A 67 3.55 -23.12 8.08
C THR A 67 4.33 -22.70 6.83
N ASP A 68 5.30 -23.51 6.42
CA ASP A 68 6.05 -23.25 5.18
C ASP A 68 5.17 -23.31 3.95
N ASP A 69 4.17 -24.20 3.92
CA ASP A 69 3.19 -24.27 2.82
C ASP A 69 2.34 -23.02 2.76
N GLU A 70 1.91 -22.50 3.90
CA GLU A 70 1.17 -21.24 3.97
C GLU A 70 2.02 -20.06 3.49
N ARG A 71 3.31 -20.00 3.89
CA ARG A 71 4.24 -18.96 3.41
C ARG A 71 4.36 -18.98 1.89
N ARG A 72 4.47 -20.18 1.33
CA ARG A 72 4.57 -20.35 -0.13
C ARG A 72 3.30 -19.86 -0.82
N THR A 73 2.13 -20.21 -0.29
CA THR A 73 0.84 -19.78 -0.82
C THR A 73 0.70 -18.25 -0.76
N ILE A 74 1.08 -17.65 0.35
CA ILE A 74 1.05 -16.18 0.49
C ILE A 74 1.96 -15.53 -0.55
N ALA A 75 3.19 -16.02 -0.70
CA ALA A 75 4.13 -15.49 -1.68
C ALA A 75 3.62 -15.62 -3.12
N GLU A 76 2.97 -16.73 -3.46
CA GLU A 76 2.34 -16.93 -4.77
C GLU A 76 1.21 -15.94 -5.01
N MET A 77 0.35 -15.72 -4.03
CA MET A 77 -0.77 -14.77 -4.14
C MET A 77 -0.28 -13.34 -4.23
N MET A 78 0.77 -12.97 -3.49
CA MET A 78 1.40 -11.65 -3.60
C MET A 78 1.96 -11.41 -5.00
N ALA A 79 2.72 -12.37 -5.51
CA ALA A 79 3.31 -12.30 -6.85
C ALA A 79 2.24 -12.17 -7.94
N LYS A 80 1.09 -12.81 -7.73
CA LYS A 80 -0.06 -12.77 -8.62
C LYS A 80 -0.84 -11.46 -8.51
N GLY A 81 -0.67 -10.72 -7.42
CA GLY A 81 -1.37 -9.47 -7.16
C GLY A 81 -2.80 -9.65 -6.65
N THR A 82 -3.09 -10.76 -6.00
CA THR A 82 -4.44 -11.09 -5.50
C THR A 82 -4.54 -11.23 -3.99
N TYR A 83 -3.49 -10.86 -3.27
CA TYR A 83 -3.43 -11.12 -1.82
C TYR A 83 -4.04 -9.99 -0.99
N ALA A 84 -3.69 -8.73 -1.26
CA ALA A 84 -4.12 -7.62 -0.42
C ALA A 84 -4.48 -6.38 -1.24
N ILE A 85 -5.34 -5.56 -0.65
CA ILE A 85 -5.86 -4.34 -1.28
C ILE A 85 -6.00 -3.24 -0.22
N ILE A 86 -5.78 -1.99 -0.65
CA ILE A 86 -6.11 -0.82 0.12
C ILE A 86 -6.75 0.23 -0.79
N THR A 87 -7.64 1.05 -0.23
CA THR A 87 -8.23 2.17 -0.94
C THR A 87 -7.74 3.47 -0.31
N LEU A 88 -7.14 4.31 -1.15
CA LEU A 88 -6.72 5.66 -0.79
C LEU A 88 -7.71 6.67 -1.38
N ALA A 89 -7.61 7.92 -0.99
CA ALA A 89 -8.47 8.98 -1.48
C ALA A 89 -7.64 10.22 -1.85
N THR A 90 -8.07 10.92 -2.89
CA THR A 90 -7.46 12.19 -3.30
C THR A 90 -8.56 13.16 -3.75
N ALA A 91 -8.34 14.45 -3.59
CA ALA A 91 -9.25 15.48 -4.09
C ALA A 91 -9.07 15.75 -5.59
N ASP A 92 -7.92 15.36 -6.16
CA ASP A 92 -7.59 15.57 -7.58
C ASP A 92 -6.96 14.30 -8.14
N LEU A 93 -7.79 13.44 -8.71
CA LEU A 93 -7.35 12.15 -9.24
C LEU A 93 -6.45 12.30 -10.47
N ASP A 94 -6.77 13.26 -11.36
CA ASP A 94 -5.99 13.44 -12.58
C ASP A 94 -4.56 13.89 -12.28
N ASP A 95 -4.37 14.84 -11.37
CA ASP A 95 -3.04 15.27 -10.95
C ASP A 95 -2.29 14.12 -10.26
N THR A 96 -2.95 13.42 -9.36
CA THR A 96 -2.37 12.26 -8.66
C THR A 96 -1.93 11.20 -9.66
N PHE A 97 -2.76 10.86 -10.63
CA PHE A 97 -2.44 9.83 -11.62
C PHE A 97 -1.27 10.25 -12.51
N THR A 98 -1.20 11.51 -12.92
CA THR A 98 -0.08 12.04 -13.68
C THR A 98 1.24 11.87 -12.93
N ARG A 99 1.24 12.16 -11.64
CA ARG A 99 2.42 11.97 -10.79
C ARG A 99 2.82 10.50 -10.65
N LEU A 100 1.83 9.62 -10.51
CA LEU A 100 2.09 8.19 -10.43
C LEU A 100 2.70 7.65 -11.71
N GLN A 101 2.20 8.08 -12.88
CA GLN A 101 2.77 7.69 -14.17
C GLN A 101 4.22 8.15 -14.31
N ALA A 102 4.56 9.32 -13.82
CA ALA A 102 5.94 9.83 -13.84
C ALA A 102 6.89 8.95 -13.01
N GLY A 103 6.36 8.25 -11.99
CA GLY A 103 7.09 7.30 -11.16
C GLY A 103 7.19 5.88 -11.73
N ASP A 104 6.67 5.66 -12.92
CA ASP A 104 6.69 4.34 -13.58
C ASP A 104 6.02 3.23 -12.77
N VAL A 105 4.83 3.51 -12.24
CA VAL A 105 4.06 2.53 -11.47
C VAL A 105 3.36 1.52 -12.38
N ASP A 106 3.02 0.35 -11.83
CA ASP A 106 2.23 -0.67 -12.52
C ASP A 106 0.75 -0.27 -12.49
N VAL A 107 0.24 0.22 -13.62
CA VAL A 107 -1.14 0.68 -13.75
C VAL A 107 -2.06 -0.49 -14.07
N VAL A 108 -3.06 -0.72 -13.22
CA VAL A 108 -4.10 -1.74 -13.43
C VAL A 108 -5.30 -1.12 -14.15
N GLN A 109 -5.68 0.10 -13.76
CA GLN A 109 -6.82 0.81 -14.33
C GLN A 109 -6.56 2.31 -14.29
N GLU A 110 -6.65 2.96 -15.44
CA GLU A 110 -6.59 4.42 -15.53
C GLU A 110 -7.82 5.07 -14.88
N PRO A 111 -7.77 6.39 -14.58
CA PRO A 111 -8.94 7.08 -14.02
C PRO A 111 -10.19 6.82 -14.83
N THR A 112 -11.22 6.31 -14.16
CA THR A 112 -12.46 5.86 -14.79
C THR A 112 -13.64 6.23 -13.91
N ASP A 113 -14.71 6.73 -14.54
CA ASP A 113 -15.99 6.93 -13.87
C ASP A 113 -16.71 5.59 -13.73
N GLN A 114 -16.89 5.17 -12.48
CA GLN A 114 -17.55 3.89 -12.21
C GLN A 114 -19.07 4.04 -12.22
N PRO A 115 -19.82 2.96 -12.57
CA PRO A 115 -21.29 3.02 -12.61
C PRO A 115 -21.94 3.41 -11.28
N TYR A 116 -21.24 3.19 -10.16
CA TYR A 116 -21.74 3.50 -8.82
C TYR A 116 -21.40 4.93 -8.36
N GLY A 117 -20.97 5.80 -9.27
CA GLY A 117 -20.82 7.24 -8.99
C GLY A 117 -19.46 7.66 -8.40
N ILE A 118 -18.48 6.79 -8.39
CA ILE A 118 -17.12 7.10 -7.92
C ILE A 118 -16.17 7.12 -9.12
N ARG A 119 -15.28 8.11 -9.17
CA ARG A 119 -14.18 8.13 -10.11
C ARG A 119 -12.92 7.61 -9.41
N ASP A 120 -12.27 6.61 -9.98
CA ASP A 120 -11.12 5.98 -9.38
C ASP A 120 -10.09 5.51 -10.39
N CYS A 121 -8.90 5.15 -9.90
CA CYS A 121 -7.88 4.41 -10.62
C CYS A 121 -7.35 3.29 -9.74
N ALA A 122 -6.56 2.39 -10.32
CA ALA A 122 -5.94 1.30 -9.60
C ALA A 122 -4.52 1.07 -10.09
N ILE A 123 -3.60 0.90 -9.16
CA ILE A 123 -2.18 0.60 -9.42
C ILE A 123 -1.76 -0.55 -8.50
N ARG A 124 -0.60 -1.13 -8.75
CA ARG A 124 0.02 -2.08 -7.83
C ARG A 124 1.27 -1.48 -7.23
N ASP A 125 1.52 -1.78 -5.96
CA ASP A 125 2.80 -1.48 -5.34
C ASP A 125 3.85 -2.56 -5.71
N PRO A 126 5.12 -2.39 -5.33
CA PRO A 126 6.16 -3.37 -5.71
C PRO A 126 5.95 -4.78 -5.15
N ALA A 127 5.18 -4.93 -4.09
CA ALA A 127 4.88 -6.23 -3.49
C ALA A 127 3.64 -6.91 -4.10
N GLY A 128 2.97 -6.24 -5.05
CA GLY A 128 1.77 -6.75 -5.70
C GLY A 128 0.47 -6.34 -5.01
N ASN A 129 0.51 -5.52 -3.97
CA ASN A 129 -0.71 -5.03 -3.34
C ASN A 129 -1.49 -4.14 -4.30
N LEU A 130 -2.80 -4.34 -4.38
CA LEU A 130 -3.66 -3.48 -5.19
C LEU A 130 -3.96 -2.19 -4.42
N ILE A 131 -3.60 -1.07 -5.03
CA ILE A 131 -3.85 0.27 -4.49
C ILE A 131 -4.92 0.91 -5.35
N ARG A 132 -6.12 1.06 -4.80
CA ARG A 132 -7.22 1.78 -5.44
C ARG A 132 -7.25 3.19 -4.90
N ILE A 133 -7.42 4.18 -5.78
CA ILE A 133 -7.46 5.59 -5.39
C ILE A 133 -8.78 6.18 -5.85
N ASN A 134 -9.61 6.59 -4.89
CA ASN A 134 -10.90 7.23 -5.15
C ASN A 134 -10.73 8.74 -5.18
N GLU A 135 -11.43 9.40 -6.09
CA GLU A 135 -11.56 10.85 -6.05
C GLU A 135 -12.68 11.21 -5.07
N VAL A 136 -12.36 12.04 -4.08
CA VAL A 136 -13.29 12.54 -3.09
C VAL A 136 -13.27 14.07 -3.09
N ARG A 137 -14.43 14.69 -2.97
CA ARG A 137 -14.57 16.16 -3.02
C ARG A 137 -15.34 16.69 -1.82
#